data_93de21e7cb2f5a08ff391a4425ca4987
#
_entry.id   93de21e7cb2f5a08ff391a4425ca4987
#
_cell.length_a   1.000
_cell.length_b   1.000
_cell.length_c   1.000
_cell.angle_alpha   90.00
_cell.angle_beta   90.00
_cell.angle_gamma   90.00
#
_symmetry.space_group_name_H-M   'P 1'
#
loop_
_entity.id
_entity.type
_entity.pdbx_description
1 polymer ?
#
loop_
_entity_poly.entity_id
_entity_poly.type
_entity_poly.pdbx_seq_one_letter_code
_entity_poly.pdbx_strand_id
1 'polypeptide(L)'
;MNSRTLKKHLKYIVPEMRLALIKEPGAKPVPIGCPDDLDKFVEPLKHYSEEHFVAFHLDAKNQVIGYHIVSHGTVSASLVHPREVFKAALLANSYAIIVAHNHPAGSLSPSPEDIETTETLIKAGKLLGVSVIDHLIVSSNGSCSLRETRPHLWPVS
;
A
#
# COMPACT_ATOMS: atom_id res chain seq x y z
N MET A 1 29.64 -4.34 -22.95
CA MET A 1 29.23 -2.99 -23.43
C MET A 1 29.07 -2.09 -22.21
N ASN A 2 29.70 -0.96 -22.18
CA ASN A 2 29.52 -0.06 -21.05
C ASN A 2 28.23 0.80 -21.21
N SER A 3 27.74 1.38 -20.13
CA SER A 3 26.48 2.14 -20.12
C SER A 3 26.49 3.36 -21.06
N ARG A 4 27.66 3.99 -21.30
CA ARG A 4 27.81 5.13 -22.24
C ARG A 4 27.58 4.70 -23.68
N THR A 5 28.11 3.55 -24.07
CA THR A 5 27.97 3.02 -25.44
C THR A 5 26.52 2.68 -25.73
N LEU A 6 25.83 2.01 -24.76
CA LEU A 6 24.43 1.68 -24.90
C LEU A 6 23.53 2.92 -24.99
N LYS A 7 23.74 3.92 -24.14
CA LYS A 7 22.99 5.19 -24.17
C LYS A 7 23.14 5.91 -25.52
N LYS A 8 24.37 5.99 -26.03
CA LYS A 8 24.64 6.61 -27.33
C LYS A 8 23.93 5.89 -28.47
N HIS A 9 23.93 4.55 -28.42
CA HIS A 9 23.28 3.72 -29.43
C HIS A 9 21.76 3.87 -29.44
N LEU A 10 21.14 3.86 -28.25
CA LEU A 10 19.69 3.88 -28.11
C LEU A 10 19.06 5.27 -28.14
N LYS A 11 19.83 6.34 -28.03
CA LYS A 11 19.37 7.73 -27.85
C LYS A 11 18.22 8.17 -28.77
N TYR A 12 18.18 7.70 -29.99
CA TYR A 12 17.18 8.06 -30.99
C TYR A 12 16.28 6.89 -31.41
N ILE A 13 16.41 5.76 -30.73
CA ILE A 13 15.65 4.54 -31.02
C ILE A 13 14.53 4.35 -30.00
N VAL A 14 14.85 4.45 -28.71
CA VAL A 14 13.89 4.35 -27.59
C VAL A 14 14.21 5.37 -26.51
N PRO A 15 13.22 5.88 -25.79
CA PRO A 15 13.46 6.80 -24.69
C PRO A 15 14.10 6.08 -23.49
N GLU A 16 15.08 6.72 -22.86
CA GLU A 16 15.56 6.29 -21.54
C GLU A 16 14.51 6.65 -20.49
N MET A 17 14.04 5.66 -19.77
CA MET A 17 13.09 5.88 -18.68
C MET A 17 13.85 6.12 -17.37
N ARG A 18 13.45 7.16 -16.65
CA ARG A 18 13.99 7.47 -15.32
C ARG A 18 12.84 7.54 -14.34
N LEU A 19 13.05 6.92 -13.20
CA LEU A 19 12.08 6.90 -12.11
C LEU A 19 12.62 7.79 -10.98
N ALA A 20 11.75 8.62 -10.44
CA ALA A 20 12.08 9.50 -9.32
C ALA A 20 11.02 9.42 -8.24
N LEU A 21 11.47 9.29 -7.00
CA LEU A 21 10.63 9.47 -5.83
C LEU A 21 10.74 10.92 -5.38
N ILE A 22 9.60 11.60 -5.34
CA ILE A 22 9.52 12.96 -4.80
C ILE A 22 8.89 12.84 -3.42
N LYS A 23 9.66 13.20 -2.39
CA LYS A 23 9.17 13.33 -1.02
C LYS A 23 8.90 14.79 -0.72
N GLU A 24 7.67 15.08 -0.32
CA GLU A 24 7.36 16.39 0.22
C GLU A 24 8.11 16.61 1.54
N PRO A 25 8.62 17.82 1.81
CA PRO A 25 9.15 18.14 3.14
C PRO A 25 8.03 18.00 4.15
N GLY A 26 8.29 17.29 5.25
CA GLY A 26 7.22 16.98 6.18
C GLY A 26 7.66 16.25 7.42
N ALA A 27 6.75 15.49 7.98
CA ALA A 27 6.92 14.75 9.21
C ALA A 27 8.05 13.72 9.12
N LYS A 28 8.66 13.47 10.26
CA LYS A 28 9.64 12.40 10.43
C LYS A 28 8.94 11.03 10.37
N PRO A 29 9.67 9.95 10.06
CA PRO A 29 9.13 8.60 10.17
C PRO A 29 8.50 8.33 11.54
N VAL A 30 7.36 7.64 11.54
CA VAL A 30 6.60 7.36 12.76
C VAL A 30 6.62 5.87 13.05
N PRO A 31 7.15 5.44 14.22
CA PRO A 31 7.17 4.02 14.57
C PRO A 31 5.77 3.48 14.84
N ILE A 32 5.56 2.21 14.47
CA ILE A 32 4.36 1.43 14.77
C ILE A 32 4.78 0.27 15.65
N GLY A 33 4.23 0.22 16.86
CA GLY A 33 4.46 -0.85 17.83
C GLY A 33 3.28 -1.79 17.99
N CYS A 34 2.07 -1.31 17.70
CA CYS A 34 0.84 -2.08 17.81
C CYS A 34 -0.21 -1.61 16.78
N PRO A 35 -1.27 -2.40 16.54
CA PRO A 35 -2.31 -2.02 15.58
C PRO A 35 -2.99 -0.69 15.89
N ASP A 36 -3.16 -0.34 17.16
CA ASP A 36 -3.79 0.92 17.56
C ASP A 36 -2.98 2.17 17.09
N ASP A 37 -1.69 2.02 16.89
CA ASP A 37 -0.87 3.09 16.35
C ASP A 37 -1.24 3.46 14.91
N LEU A 38 -1.92 2.56 14.20
CA LEU A 38 -2.37 2.78 12.82
C LEU A 38 -3.60 3.69 12.76
N ASP A 39 -4.41 3.75 13.81
CA ASP A 39 -5.67 4.50 13.81
C ASP A 39 -5.46 5.97 13.48
N LYS A 40 -4.39 6.57 13.98
CA LYS A 40 -4.09 7.98 13.68
C LYS A 40 -3.83 8.26 12.19
N PHE A 41 -3.33 7.27 11.44
CA PHE A 41 -3.07 7.41 10.02
C PHE A 41 -4.33 7.25 9.18
N VAL A 42 -5.28 6.46 9.65
CA VAL A 42 -6.50 6.14 8.90
C VAL A 42 -7.72 6.94 9.35
N GLU A 43 -7.60 7.71 10.42
CA GLU A 43 -8.69 8.53 10.96
C GLU A 43 -9.42 9.38 9.90
N PRO A 44 -8.74 10.07 8.98
CA PRO A 44 -9.42 10.84 7.94
C PRO A 44 -10.29 9.99 7.01
N LEU A 45 -9.93 8.72 6.81
CA LEU A 45 -10.69 7.82 5.93
C LEU A 45 -12.11 7.54 6.44
N LYS A 46 -12.35 7.68 7.75
CA LYS A 46 -13.67 7.48 8.37
C LYS A 46 -14.73 8.45 7.86
N HIS A 47 -14.29 9.60 7.36
CA HIS A 47 -15.18 10.72 7.01
C HIS A 47 -15.38 10.88 5.50
N TYR A 48 -14.71 10.10 4.67
CA TYR A 48 -14.84 10.20 3.23
C TYR A 48 -16.11 9.50 2.76
N SER A 49 -16.86 10.19 1.88
CA SER A 49 -18.06 9.65 1.24
C SER A 49 -17.75 8.72 0.06
N GLU A 50 -16.52 8.75 -0.42
CA GLU A 50 -16.04 7.90 -1.51
C GLU A 50 -15.02 6.90 -0.98
N GLU A 51 -14.93 5.74 -1.62
CA GLU A 51 -13.90 4.75 -1.29
C GLU A 51 -12.51 5.25 -1.67
N HIS A 52 -11.58 5.09 -0.74
CA HIS A 52 -10.15 5.35 -0.93
C HIS A 52 -9.38 4.10 -0.58
N PHE A 53 -8.41 3.76 -1.40
CA PHE A 53 -7.45 2.71 -1.11
C PHE A 53 -6.07 3.34 -0.98
N VAL A 54 -5.46 3.17 0.19
CA VAL A 54 -4.22 3.85 0.58
C VAL A 54 -3.17 2.81 0.97
N ALA A 55 -1.94 3.03 0.56
CA ALA A 55 -0.80 2.23 1.00
C ALA A 55 0.14 3.07 1.85
N PHE A 56 0.48 2.57 3.03
CA PHE A 56 1.49 3.12 3.94
C PHE A 56 2.77 2.33 3.79
N HIS A 57 3.88 3.04 3.62
CA HIS A 57 5.20 2.44 3.40
C HIS A 57 5.99 2.42 4.69
N LEU A 58 6.61 1.27 4.99
CA LEU A 58 7.39 1.07 6.18
C LEU A 58 8.84 0.74 5.85
N ASP A 59 9.74 1.21 6.71
CA ASP A 59 11.15 0.80 6.70
C ASP A 59 11.36 -0.50 7.49
N ALA A 60 12.62 -0.97 7.54
CA ALA A 60 12.99 -2.18 8.26
C ALA A 60 12.85 -2.08 9.79
N LYS A 61 12.63 -0.88 10.31
CA LYS A 61 12.38 -0.62 11.74
C LYS A 61 10.90 -0.48 12.07
N ASN A 62 10.01 -0.86 11.14
CA ASN A 62 8.56 -0.67 11.26
C ASN A 62 8.15 0.78 11.50
N GLN A 63 8.81 1.71 10.84
CA GLN A 63 8.44 3.11 10.86
C GLN A 63 7.71 3.45 9.55
N VAL A 64 6.60 4.17 9.65
CA VAL A 64 5.91 4.71 8.48
C VAL A 64 6.73 5.85 7.90
N ILE A 65 7.24 5.65 6.69
CA ILE A 65 8.08 6.63 5.98
C ILE A 65 7.31 7.44 4.94
N GLY A 66 6.08 7.06 4.66
CA GLY A 66 5.23 7.77 3.70
C GLY A 66 3.99 6.97 3.34
N TYR A 67 3.15 7.55 2.51
CA TYR A 67 1.95 6.92 1.99
C TYR A 67 1.69 7.38 0.55
N HIS A 68 0.84 6.65 -0.16
CA HIS A 68 0.23 7.14 -1.38
C HIS A 68 -1.20 6.63 -1.53
N ILE A 69 -2.02 7.39 -2.23
CA ILE A 69 -3.39 7.00 -2.56
C ILE A 69 -3.33 6.15 -3.83
N VAL A 70 -3.69 4.88 -3.69
CA VAL A 70 -3.67 3.91 -4.79
C VAL A 70 -4.86 4.14 -5.72
N SER A 71 -6.03 4.34 -5.14
CA SER A 71 -7.26 4.65 -5.86
C SER A 71 -8.25 5.40 -4.98
N HIS A 72 -9.15 6.15 -5.62
CA HIS A 72 -10.26 6.82 -4.96
C HIS A 72 -11.47 6.88 -5.91
N GLY A 73 -12.67 7.03 -5.34
CA GLY A 73 -13.93 7.09 -6.10
C GLY A 73 -14.80 5.86 -5.85
N THR A 74 -15.64 5.51 -6.81
CA THR A 74 -16.59 4.38 -6.72
C THR A 74 -15.94 3.04 -7.08
N VAL A 75 -14.66 2.92 -6.86
CA VAL A 75 -13.87 1.75 -7.27
C VAL A 75 -14.08 0.64 -6.24
N SER A 76 -14.60 -0.49 -6.68
CA SER A 76 -14.57 -1.71 -5.87
C SER A 76 -13.13 -2.17 -5.64
N ALA A 77 -12.85 -2.86 -4.53
CA ALA A 77 -11.54 -3.43 -4.24
C ALA A 77 -10.99 -4.30 -5.39
N SER A 78 -11.87 -4.88 -6.21
CA SER A 78 -11.51 -5.66 -7.41
C SER A 78 -10.73 -4.87 -8.47
N LEU A 79 -10.70 -3.54 -8.40
CA LEU A 79 -9.95 -2.69 -9.32
C LEU A 79 -8.60 -2.22 -8.76
N VAL A 80 -8.20 -2.70 -7.59
CA VAL A 80 -6.87 -2.42 -7.02
C VAL A 80 -5.87 -3.40 -7.63
N HIS A 81 -5.04 -2.89 -8.53
CA HIS A 81 -3.99 -3.70 -9.15
C HIS A 81 -2.72 -3.72 -8.30
N PRO A 82 -2.09 -4.89 -8.08
CA PRO A 82 -0.81 -4.99 -7.39
C PRO A 82 0.25 -4.05 -7.95
N ARG A 83 0.28 -3.87 -9.28
CA ARG A 83 1.18 -2.94 -9.94
C ARG A 83 1.09 -1.53 -9.35
N GLU A 84 -0.12 -1.02 -9.12
CA GLU A 84 -0.35 0.33 -8.59
C GLU A 84 0.01 0.44 -7.11
N VAL A 85 -0.16 -0.63 -6.35
CA VAL A 85 0.23 -0.69 -4.94
C VAL A 85 1.77 -0.72 -4.80
N PHE A 86 2.43 -1.59 -5.54
CA PHE A 86 3.86 -1.87 -5.35
C PHE A 86 4.78 -0.92 -6.10
N LYS A 87 4.30 -0.21 -7.11
CA LYS A 87 5.11 0.76 -7.85
C LYS A 87 5.79 1.78 -6.94
N ALA A 88 5.03 2.44 -6.08
CA ALA A 88 5.56 3.38 -5.10
C ALA A 88 6.38 2.71 -4.00
N ALA A 89 5.97 1.51 -3.58
CA ALA A 89 6.71 0.74 -2.58
C ALA A 89 8.14 0.41 -3.03
N LEU A 90 8.29 -0.02 -4.28
CA LEU A 90 9.60 -0.32 -4.86
C LEU A 90 10.45 0.94 -5.02
N LEU A 91 9.86 2.04 -5.47
CA LEU A 91 10.55 3.33 -5.59
C LEU A 91 11.02 3.88 -4.25
N ALA A 92 10.23 3.67 -3.19
CA ALA A 92 10.55 4.12 -1.85
C ALA A 92 11.51 3.18 -1.11
N ASN A 93 11.93 2.06 -1.71
CA ASN A 93 12.68 0.99 -1.05
C ASN A 93 11.97 0.53 0.24
N SER A 94 10.66 0.41 0.18
CA SER A 94 9.86 -0.03 1.34
C SER A 94 10.22 -1.45 1.72
N TYR A 95 10.43 -1.69 3.00
CA TYR A 95 10.61 -3.03 3.56
C TYR A 95 9.27 -3.77 3.64
N ALA A 96 8.22 -3.04 3.97
CA ALA A 96 6.87 -3.56 4.10
C ALA A 96 5.84 -2.47 3.79
N ILE A 97 4.60 -2.90 3.60
CA ILE A 97 3.46 -1.99 3.46
C ILE A 97 2.30 -2.43 4.33
N ILE A 98 1.47 -1.46 4.70
CA ILE A 98 0.14 -1.66 5.24
C ILE A 98 -0.83 -0.98 4.28
N VAL A 99 -1.89 -1.67 3.92
CA VAL A 99 -2.94 -1.08 3.08
C VAL A 99 -4.19 -0.83 3.90
N ALA A 100 -4.94 0.19 3.52
CA ALA A 100 -6.19 0.55 4.16
C ALA A 100 -7.20 1.02 3.14
N HIS A 101 -8.46 0.71 3.34
CA HIS A 101 -9.55 1.30 2.57
C HIS A 101 -10.76 1.54 3.47
N ASN A 102 -11.58 2.51 3.09
CA ASN A 102 -12.79 2.83 3.83
C ASN A 102 -14.03 2.22 3.18
N HIS A 103 -15.00 1.89 4.02
CA HIS A 103 -16.35 1.54 3.64
C HIS A 103 -17.30 2.69 4.01
N PRO A 104 -17.67 3.57 3.08
CA PRO A 104 -18.54 4.72 3.37
C PRO A 104 -19.90 4.34 3.96
N ALA A 105 -20.40 3.14 3.64
CA ALA A 105 -21.66 2.63 4.17
C ALA A 105 -21.61 2.20 5.65
N GLY A 106 -20.45 2.20 6.28
CA GLY A 106 -20.27 1.97 7.72
C GLY A 106 -19.90 0.54 8.11
N SER A 107 -19.89 -0.42 7.20
CA SER A 107 -19.49 -1.80 7.51
C SER A 107 -18.00 -1.92 7.79
N LEU A 108 -17.63 -2.72 8.79
CA LEU A 108 -16.25 -3.12 9.08
C LEU A 108 -15.95 -4.54 8.59
N SER A 109 -16.94 -5.24 8.06
CA SER A 109 -16.74 -6.58 7.48
C SER A 109 -16.12 -6.48 6.10
N PRO A 110 -15.09 -7.30 5.81
CA PRO A 110 -14.55 -7.36 4.45
C PRO A 110 -15.54 -7.99 3.49
N SER A 111 -15.59 -7.47 2.27
CA SER A 111 -16.29 -8.12 1.17
C SER A 111 -15.46 -9.31 0.64
N PRO A 112 -16.06 -10.23 -0.14
CA PRO A 112 -15.29 -11.27 -0.83
C PRO A 112 -14.16 -10.68 -1.70
N GLU A 113 -14.41 -9.56 -2.36
CA GLU A 113 -13.44 -8.84 -3.19
C GLU A 113 -12.30 -8.27 -2.35
N ASP A 114 -12.58 -7.78 -1.14
CA ASP A 114 -11.55 -7.32 -0.20
C ASP A 114 -10.60 -8.44 0.18
N ILE A 115 -11.14 -9.63 0.43
CA ILE A 115 -10.37 -10.82 0.78
C ILE A 115 -9.48 -11.24 -0.40
N GLU A 116 -10.05 -11.33 -1.59
CA GLU A 116 -9.31 -11.68 -2.82
C GLU A 116 -8.18 -10.69 -3.09
N THR A 117 -8.47 -9.39 -2.98
CA THR A 117 -7.47 -8.34 -3.13
C THR A 117 -6.34 -8.51 -2.11
N THR A 118 -6.68 -8.75 -0.84
CA THR A 118 -5.71 -8.97 0.22
C THR A 118 -4.79 -10.15 -0.09
N GLU A 119 -5.36 -11.28 -0.47
CA GLU A 119 -4.59 -12.48 -0.84
C GLU A 119 -3.66 -12.21 -2.02
N THR A 120 -4.15 -11.52 -3.03
CA THR A 120 -3.36 -11.16 -4.22
C THR A 120 -2.18 -10.26 -3.84
N LEU A 121 -2.41 -9.25 -3.00
CA LEU A 121 -1.36 -8.34 -2.54
C LEU A 121 -0.32 -9.04 -1.68
N ILE A 122 -0.74 -9.95 -0.79
CA ILE A 122 0.19 -10.75 0.02
C ILE A 122 1.11 -11.58 -0.87
N LYS A 123 0.56 -12.28 -1.85
CA LYS A 123 1.34 -13.09 -2.81
C LYS A 123 2.31 -12.24 -3.64
N ALA A 124 1.83 -11.12 -4.16
CA ALA A 124 2.65 -10.20 -4.93
C ALA A 124 3.79 -9.60 -4.09
N GLY A 125 3.49 -9.18 -2.87
CA GLY A 125 4.47 -8.63 -1.94
C GLY A 125 5.55 -9.65 -1.56
N LYS A 126 5.17 -10.89 -1.34
CA LYS A 126 6.13 -11.98 -1.07
C LYS A 126 7.08 -12.17 -2.24
N LEU A 127 6.58 -12.15 -3.46
CA LEU A 127 7.39 -12.28 -4.68
C LEU A 127 8.35 -11.11 -4.87
N LEU A 128 7.90 -9.89 -4.55
CA LEU A 128 8.67 -8.65 -4.73
C LEU A 128 9.59 -8.33 -3.54
N GLY A 129 9.52 -9.08 -2.46
CA GLY A 129 10.30 -8.80 -1.25
C GLY A 129 9.80 -7.61 -0.44
N VAL A 130 8.52 -7.25 -0.59
CA VAL A 130 7.83 -6.19 0.17
C VAL A 130 6.64 -6.81 0.87
N SER A 131 6.77 -7.10 2.16
CA SER A 131 5.70 -7.76 2.90
C SER A 131 4.49 -6.86 3.08
N VAL A 132 3.30 -7.42 2.84
CA VAL A 132 2.04 -6.80 3.27
C VAL A 132 1.78 -7.20 4.71
N ILE A 133 1.92 -6.26 5.63
CA ILE A 133 1.83 -6.54 7.07
C ILE A 133 0.38 -6.66 7.51
N ASP A 134 -0.48 -5.77 7.03
CA ASP A 134 -1.89 -5.74 7.40
C ASP A 134 -2.74 -5.09 6.30
N HIS A 135 -4.04 -5.30 6.40
CA HIS A 135 -5.06 -4.61 5.63
C HIS A 135 -6.14 -4.12 6.59
N LEU A 136 -6.32 -2.81 6.67
CA LEU A 136 -7.30 -2.16 7.54
C LEU A 136 -8.55 -1.81 6.74
N ILE A 137 -9.71 -2.17 7.28
CA ILE A 137 -11.00 -1.67 6.82
C ILE A 137 -11.44 -0.59 7.79
N VAL A 138 -11.80 0.57 7.25
CA VAL A 138 -12.11 1.78 8.03
C VAL A 138 -13.52 2.25 7.70
N SER A 139 -14.28 2.61 8.72
CA SER A 139 -15.59 3.21 8.57
C SER A 139 -15.86 4.20 9.69
N SER A 140 -17.00 4.88 9.65
CA SER A 140 -17.48 5.72 10.77
C SER A 140 -17.61 4.95 12.09
N ASN A 141 -17.70 3.62 12.04
CA ASN A 141 -17.82 2.74 13.20
C ASN A 141 -16.46 2.26 13.74
N GLY A 142 -15.35 2.68 13.18
CA GLY A 142 -14.01 2.32 13.64
C GLY A 142 -13.13 1.76 12.56
N SER A 143 -12.19 0.90 12.95
CA SER A 143 -11.28 0.20 12.06
C SER A 143 -11.23 -1.30 12.40
N CYS A 144 -10.93 -2.11 11.38
CA CYS A 144 -10.79 -3.55 11.50
C CYS A 144 -9.50 -3.99 10.84
N SER A 145 -8.62 -4.64 11.60
CA SER A 145 -7.42 -5.29 11.07
C SER A 145 -7.80 -6.67 10.54
N LEU A 146 -7.55 -6.91 9.26
CA LEU A 146 -7.75 -8.24 8.68
C LEU A 146 -6.71 -9.24 9.20
N ARG A 147 -5.52 -8.78 9.53
CA ARG A 147 -4.51 -9.67 10.11
C ARG A 147 -4.93 -10.20 11.48
N GLU A 148 -5.59 -9.40 12.29
CA GLU A 148 -6.13 -9.84 13.58
C GLU A 148 -7.38 -10.69 13.44
N THR A 149 -8.30 -10.29 12.57
CA THR A 149 -9.60 -10.96 12.42
C THR A 149 -9.58 -12.15 11.46
N ARG A 150 -8.63 -12.19 10.53
CA ARG A 150 -8.48 -13.25 9.51
C ARG A 150 -7.02 -13.64 9.33
N PRO A 151 -6.34 -14.10 10.40
CA PRO A 151 -4.90 -14.38 10.35
C PRO A 151 -4.52 -15.47 9.34
N HIS A 152 -5.45 -16.32 8.94
CA HIS A 152 -5.24 -17.35 7.93
C HIS A 152 -4.89 -16.80 6.54
N LEU A 153 -5.18 -15.53 6.25
CA LEU A 153 -4.77 -14.88 5.01
C LEU A 153 -3.25 -14.68 4.93
N TRP A 154 -2.59 -14.65 6.07
CA TRP A 154 -1.13 -14.55 6.18
C TRP A 154 -0.54 -15.91 6.57
N PRO A 155 -0.33 -16.81 5.60
CA PRO A 155 0.20 -18.13 5.91
C PRO A 155 1.60 -18.04 6.51
N VAL A 156 1.85 -18.87 7.52
CA VAL A 156 3.18 -19.03 8.10
C VAL A 156 4.06 -19.72 7.06
N SER A 157 5.16 -19.07 6.69
CA SER A 157 6.15 -19.61 5.76
C SER A 157 7.11 -20.57 6.45
#